data_ff449eb36c21db5d53de95d1e1c3a389
#
_entry.id   ff449eb36c21db5d53de95d1e1c3a389
#
_cell.length_a   1.000
_cell.length_b   1.000
_cell.length_c   1.000
_cell.angle_alpha   90.00
_cell.angle_beta   90.00
_cell.angle_gamma   90.00
#
_symmetry.space_group_name_H-M   'P 1'
#
loop_
_entity.id
_entity.type
_entity.pdbx_description
1 polymer ?
#
loop_
_entity_poly.entity_id
_entity_poly.type
_entity_poly.pdbx_seq_one_letter_code
_entity_poly.pdbx_strand_id
1 'polypeptide(L)'
;VATTVGPYARWGLPLVEACARAGTHYADLTGEVLFVRDSIDRFHDVAAASGARIVHSCGFDSVPSDLAVMVAAREADTRHGDPLAEATLVVVSAKGGVSGGTIDSIRNQVAVMAADPAKRSIGADPYALSPDRSSEADLGPQRDVGPPRYDRRLGMWVAPFVMAPYNT
;
A
#
# COMPACT_ATOMS: atom_id res chain seq x y z
N VAL A 1 18.57 4.78 4.28
CA VAL A 1 17.79 6.01 4.53
C VAL A 1 16.37 5.61 4.91
N ALA A 2 15.81 6.22 5.96
CA ALA A 2 14.39 6.14 6.27
C ALA A 2 13.83 7.58 6.27
N THR A 3 12.67 7.78 5.67
CA THR A 3 12.05 9.09 5.55
C THR A 3 10.56 9.07 5.85
N THR A 4 10.09 10.13 6.52
CA THR A 4 8.67 10.37 6.83
C THR A 4 8.17 11.67 6.18
N VAL A 5 8.93 12.21 5.22
CA VAL A 5 8.68 13.53 4.62
C VAL A 5 7.77 13.39 3.40
N GLY A 6 6.49 13.68 3.55
CA GLY A 6 5.49 13.79 2.47
C GLY A 6 5.18 15.26 2.11
N PRO A 7 4.48 15.52 1.00
CA PRO A 7 4.03 14.58 -0.04
C PRO A 7 5.19 13.97 -0.84
N TYR A 8 5.22 12.64 -0.90
CA TYR A 8 6.31 11.91 -1.56
C TYR A 8 6.35 12.13 -3.06
N ALA A 9 5.20 12.29 -3.72
CA ALA A 9 5.13 12.60 -5.14
C ALA A 9 5.85 13.92 -5.53
N ARG A 10 6.02 14.84 -4.57
CA ARG A 10 6.74 16.11 -4.80
C ARG A 10 8.22 16.02 -4.53
N TRP A 11 8.60 15.27 -3.49
CA TRP A 11 9.95 15.35 -2.93
C TRP A 11 10.68 14.00 -2.87
N GLY A 12 9.96 12.89 -3.01
CA GLY A 12 10.51 11.55 -2.79
C GLY A 12 11.39 11.04 -3.92
N LEU A 13 10.99 11.25 -5.19
CA LEU A 13 11.71 10.67 -6.33
C LEU A 13 13.21 11.00 -6.41
N PRO A 14 13.66 12.25 -6.16
CA PRO A 14 15.09 12.55 -6.16
C PRO A 14 15.87 11.79 -5.08
N LEU A 15 15.26 11.58 -3.93
CA LEU A 15 15.89 10.81 -2.84
C LEU A 15 15.95 9.31 -3.16
N VAL A 16 14.87 8.76 -3.73
CA VAL A 16 14.84 7.38 -4.22
C VAL A 16 15.92 7.16 -5.28
N GLU A 17 16.02 8.06 -6.25
CA GLU A 17 17.05 8.02 -7.29
C GLU A 17 18.46 8.00 -6.70
N ALA A 18 18.74 8.91 -5.78
CA ALA A 18 20.04 8.99 -5.13
C ALA A 18 20.38 7.69 -4.38
N CYS A 19 19.42 7.13 -3.64
CA CYS A 19 19.58 5.86 -2.94
C CYS A 19 19.79 4.69 -3.92
N ALA A 20 18.98 4.60 -4.96
CA ALA A 20 19.07 3.56 -5.97
C ALA A 20 20.44 3.55 -6.65
N ARG A 21 20.95 4.73 -7.06
CA ARG A 21 22.27 4.86 -7.71
C ARG A 21 23.44 4.58 -6.77
N ALA A 22 23.30 4.93 -5.49
CA ALA A 22 24.36 4.76 -4.50
C ALA A 22 24.41 3.37 -3.84
N GLY A 23 23.51 2.44 -4.20
CA GLY A 23 23.40 1.15 -3.52
C GLY A 23 22.90 1.28 -2.08
N THR A 24 22.30 2.42 -1.72
CA THR A 24 21.83 2.70 -0.37
C THR A 24 20.37 2.23 -0.21
N HIS A 25 20.09 1.51 0.86
CA HIS A 25 18.72 1.08 1.15
C HIS A 25 17.83 2.26 1.53
N TYR A 26 16.57 2.22 1.10
CA TYR A 26 15.57 3.25 1.31
C TYR A 26 14.29 2.66 1.89
N ALA A 27 13.66 3.37 2.82
CA ALA A 27 12.33 3.05 3.34
C ALA A 27 11.52 4.33 3.58
N ASP A 28 10.22 4.27 3.34
CA ASP A 28 9.28 5.38 3.60
C ASP A 28 7.94 4.90 4.18
N LEU A 29 7.06 5.86 4.47
CA LEU A 29 5.71 5.63 4.99
C LEU A 29 4.64 6.06 3.97
N THR A 30 4.95 6.00 2.67
CA THR A 30 4.03 6.54 1.66
C THR A 30 2.74 5.73 1.55
N GLY A 31 1.62 6.42 1.35
CA GLY A 31 0.34 5.90 0.86
C GLY A 31 0.04 6.36 -0.57
N GLU A 32 1.04 6.87 -1.30
CA GLU A 32 0.86 7.49 -2.61
C GLU A 32 1.16 6.49 -3.74
N VAL A 33 0.15 5.74 -4.19
CA VAL A 33 0.27 4.70 -5.24
C VAL A 33 0.98 5.21 -6.49
N LEU A 34 0.66 6.43 -6.94
CA LEU A 34 1.28 7.02 -8.13
C LEU A 34 2.78 7.26 -7.94
N PHE A 35 3.19 7.68 -6.75
CA PHE A 35 4.61 7.85 -6.42
C PHE A 35 5.34 6.51 -6.41
N VAL A 36 4.73 5.47 -5.80
CA VAL A 36 5.33 4.13 -5.77
C VAL A 36 5.48 3.58 -7.18
N ARG A 37 4.44 3.71 -8.03
CA ARG A 37 4.50 3.29 -9.43
C ARG A 37 5.61 4.01 -10.19
N ASP A 38 5.68 5.34 -10.10
CA ASP A 38 6.75 6.14 -10.71
C ASP A 38 8.15 5.73 -10.22
N SER A 39 8.28 5.42 -8.94
CA SER A 39 9.53 4.94 -8.33
C SER A 39 9.96 3.59 -8.93
N ILE A 40 9.04 2.65 -9.03
CA ILE A 40 9.30 1.33 -9.63
C ILE A 40 9.72 1.49 -11.09
N ASP A 41 8.92 2.19 -11.89
CA ASP A 41 9.15 2.34 -13.33
C ASP A 41 10.49 2.99 -13.67
N ARG A 42 10.96 3.91 -12.83
CA ARG A 42 12.19 4.65 -13.08
C ARG A 42 13.43 4.03 -12.47
N PHE A 43 13.31 3.37 -11.33
CA PHE A 43 14.48 3.07 -10.51
C PHE A 43 14.63 1.60 -10.14
N HIS A 44 13.69 0.72 -10.52
CA HIS A 44 13.79 -0.71 -10.22
C HIS A 44 15.09 -1.31 -10.74
N ASP A 45 15.40 -1.16 -12.02
CA ASP A 45 16.60 -1.74 -12.63
C ASP A 45 17.89 -1.12 -12.07
N VAL A 46 17.86 0.19 -11.79
CA VAL A 46 19.00 0.90 -11.18
C VAL A 46 19.28 0.36 -9.78
N ALA A 47 18.23 0.19 -8.98
CA ALA A 47 18.33 -0.34 -7.63
C ALA A 47 18.80 -1.81 -7.64
N ALA A 48 18.26 -2.63 -8.54
CA ALA A 48 18.67 -4.01 -8.70
C ALA A 48 20.16 -4.13 -9.07
N ALA A 49 20.63 -3.29 -10.01
CA ALA A 49 22.02 -3.28 -10.45
C ALA A 49 23.00 -2.81 -9.33
N SER A 50 22.60 -1.87 -8.50
CA SER A 50 23.42 -1.35 -7.41
C SER A 50 23.33 -2.17 -6.10
N GLY A 51 22.34 -3.09 -5.99
CA GLY A 51 22.02 -3.83 -4.77
C GLY A 51 21.23 -3.01 -3.74
N ALA A 52 20.73 -1.84 -4.10
CA ALA A 52 19.84 -1.05 -3.22
C ALA A 52 18.49 -1.76 -3.04
N ARG A 53 17.98 -1.74 -1.81
CA ARG A 53 16.61 -2.17 -1.51
C ARG A 53 15.76 -0.92 -1.28
N ILE A 54 14.80 -0.71 -2.17
CA ILE A 54 13.82 0.38 -2.07
C ILE A 54 12.51 -0.23 -1.58
N VAL A 55 12.09 0.15 -0.38
CA VAL A 55 10.88 -0.39 0.27
C VAL A 55 9.96 0.76 0.62
N HIS A 56 8.82 0.80 -0.03
CA HIS A 56 7.77 1.78 0.23
C HIS A 56 6.79 1.27 1.29
N SER A 57 5.99 2.16 1.86
CA SER A 57 4.86 1.84 2.74
C SER A 57 5.23 1.05 4.00
N CYS A 58 6.36 1.40 4.62
CA CYS A 58 6.83 0.75 5.85
C CYS A 58 6.13 1.28 7.12
N GLY A 59 4.96 1.91 6.98
CA GLY A 59 4.22 2.48 8.09
C GLY A 59 3.33 1.49 8.83
N PHE A 60 2.78 1.95 9.95
CA PHE A 60 1.82 1.20 10.76
C PHE A 60 0.52 0.90 10.00
N ASP A 61 0.15 1.73 9.07
CA ASP A 61 -1.02 1.59 8.20
C ASP A 61 -0.89 0.44 7.18
N SER A 62 0.31 -0.08 6.96
CA SER A 62 0.57 -1.14 5.97
C SER A 62 1.19 -2.38 6.58
N VAL A 63 2.33 -2.25 7.27
CA VAL A 63 3.14 -3.39 7.74
C VAL A 63 2.40 -4.36 8.66
N PRO A 64 1.61 -3.93 9.67
CA PRO A 64 0.90 -4.87 10.54
C PRO A 64 -0.15 -5.72 9.81
N SER A 65 -0.88 -5.13 8.85
CA SER A 65 -1.87 -5.87 8.06
C SER A 65 -1.20 -6.88 7.14
N ASP A 66 -0.16 -6.48 6.44
CA ASP A 66 0.61 -7.35 5.55
C ASP A 66 1.22 -8.55 6.30
N LEU A 67 1.91 -8.28 7.40
CA LEU A 67 2.48 -9.34 8.25
C LEU A 67 1.41 -10.25 8.88
N ALA A 68 0.26 -9.70 9.26
CA ALA A 68 -0.83 -10.51 9.83
C ALA A 68 -1.40 -11.49 8.79
N VAL A 69 -1.59 -11.05 7.55
CA VAL A 69 -2.03 -11.92 6.44
C VAL A 69 -0.98 -12.98 6.14
N MET A 70 0.31 -12.62 6.10
CA MET A 70 1.40 -13.58 5.89
C MET A 70 1.43 -14.66 7.00
N VAL A 71 1.26 -14.28 8.25
CA VAL A 71 1.22 -15.24 9.38
C VAL A 71 -0.01 -16.11 9.27
N ALA A 72 -1.18 -15.55 8.98
CA ALA A 72 -2.41 -16.31 8.80
C ALA A 72 -2.31 -17.32 7.63
N ALA A 73 -1.70 -16.91 6.51
CA ALA A 73 -1.48 -17.80 5.37
C ALA A 73 -0.55 -18.98 5.71
N ARG A 74 0.55 -18.71 6.40
CA ARG A 74 1.47 -19.78 6.87
C ARG A 74 0.77 -20.76 7.84
N GLU A 75 -0.06 -20.23 8.73
CA GLU A 75 -0.79 -21.04 9.69
C GLU A 75 -1.85 -21.90 9.00
N ALA A 76 -2.57 -21.36 8.01
CA ALA A 76 -3.54 -22.10 7.21
C ALA A 76 -2.87 -23.28 6.47
N ASP A 77 -1.77 -23.01 5.79
CA ASP A 77 -0.99 -24.03 5.09
C ASP A 77 -0.47 -25.10 6.05
N THR A 78 0.13 -24.70 7.17
CA THR A 78 0.72 -25.62 8.14
C THR A 78 -0.31 -26.52 8.82
N ARG A 79 -1.49 -25.98 9.18
CA ARG A 79 -2.52 -26.72 9.92
C ARG A 79 -3.49 -27.50 9.04
N HIS A 80 -3.78 -26.97 7.86
CA HIS A 80 -4.85 -27.48 7.01
C HIS A 80 -4.35 -27.98 5.66
N GLY A 81 -3.13 -27.62 5.25
CA GLY A 81 -2.59 -27.95 3.93
C GLY A 81 -3.26 -27.19 2.78
N ASP A 82 -4.05 -26.17 3.12
CA ASP A 82 -4.81 -25.36 2.17
C ASP A 82 -4.33 -23.91 2.17
N PRO A 83 -4.31 -23.23 1.00
CA PRO A 83 -3.99 -21.81 0.94
C PRO A 83 -5.08 -20.96 1.62
N LEU A 84 -4.68 -19.83 2.18
CA LEU A 84 -5.62 -18.85 2.71
C LEU A 84 -6.46 -18.25 1.57
N ALA A 85 -7.76 -18.46 1.59
CA ALA A 85 -8.67 -18.00 0.55
C ALA A 85 -9.20 -16.57 0.81
N GLU A 86 -9.41 -16.22 2.08
CA GLU A 86 -9.95 -14.92 2.48
C GLU A 86 -9.39 -14.51 3.84
N ALA A 87 -9.07 -13.23 3.99
CA ALA A 87 -8.66 -12.64 5.24
C ALA A 87 -9.43 -11.34 5.52
N THR A 88 -9.84 -11.15 6.76
CA THR A 88 -10.46 -9.91 7.22
C THR A 88 -9.68 -9.35 8.39
N LEU A 89 -9.10 -8.17 8.23
CA LEU A 89 -8.47 -7.43 9.31
C LEU A 89 -9.49 -6.52 9.99
N VAL A 90 -9.55 -6.57 11.32
CA VAL A 90 -10.41 -5.70 12.11
C VAL A 90 -9.58 -4.84 13.04
N VAL A 91 -9.64 -3.52 12.87
CA VAL A 91 -9.03 -2.57 13.79
C VAL A 91 -9.99 -2.32 14.94
N VAL A 92 -9.73 -2.96 16.09
CA VAL A 92 -10.61 -2.88 17.27
C VAL A 92 -10.42 -1.57 18.04
N SER A 93 -9.21 -1.02 18.04
CA SER A 93 -8.89 0.24 18.70
C SER A 93 -7.74 0.94 18.01
N ALA A 94 -7.91 2.23 17.77
CA ALA A 94 -6.84 3.11 17.27
C ALA A 94 -6.85 4.40 18.08
N LYS A 95 -5.66 4.88 18.44
CA LYS A 95 -5.47 6.18 19.10
C LYS A 95 -4.53 7.02 18.27
N GLY A 96 -4.94 8.23 17.94
CA GLY A 96 -4.17 9.16 17.12
C GLY A 96 -5.06 9.85 16.10
N GLY A 97 -4.46 10.72 15.31
CA GLY A 97 -5.13 11.47 14.26
C GLY A 97 -4.36 11.39 12.94
N VAL A 98 -4.97 11.94 11.90
CA VAL A 98 -4.33 12.07 10.59
C VAL A 98 -3.34 13.23 10.63
N SER A 99 -2.11 13.01 10.18
CA SER A 99 -1.09 14.07 10.13
C SER A 99 -1.39 15.07 9.01
N GLY A 100 -0.87 16.30 9.15
CA GLY A 100 -0.95 17.30 8.08
C GLY A 100 -0.33 16.82 6.76
N GLY A 101 0.77 16.08 6.84
CA GLY A 101 1.39 15.46 5.67
C GLY A 101 0.49 14.44 4.95
N THR A 102 -0.26 13.65 5.70
CA THR A 102 -1.24 12.71 5.11
C THR A 102 -2.35 13.46 4.38
N ILE A 103 -2.87 14.54 4.97
CA ILE A 103 -3.91 15.37 4.34
C ILE A 103 -3.38 15.97 3.03
N ASP A 104 -2.17 16.51 3.04
CA ASP A 104 -1.55 17.11 1.85
C ASP A 104 -1.28 16.06 0.76
N SER A 105 -0.83 14.85 1.12
CA SER A 105 -0.65 13.75 0.19
C SER A 105 -1.96 13.35 -0.48
N ILE A 106 -3.04 13.18 0.29
CA ILE A 106 -4.37 12.86 -0.25
C ILE A 106 -4.86 13.97 -1.20
N ARG A 107 -4.77 15.22 -0.79
CA ARG A 107 -5.18 16.36 -1.64
C ARG A 107 -4.39 16.40 -2.94
N ASN A 108 -3.08 16.18 -2.88
CA ASN A 108 -2.23 16.14 -4.05
C ASN A 108 -2.59 14.99 -5.00
N GLN A 109 -2.80 13.77 -4.47
CA GLN A 109 -3.23 12.63 -5.28
C GLN A 109 -4.58 12.89 -5.97
N VAL A 110 -5.57 13.38 -5.23
CA VAL A 110 -6.90 13.71 -5.79
C VAL A 110 -6.77 14.75 -6.92
N ALA A 111 -5.98 15.81 -6.71
CA ALA A 111 -5.77 16.83 -7.73
C ALA A 111 -5.10 16.27 -8.99
N VAL A 112 -4.07 15.42 -8.82
CA VAL A 112 -3.35 14.79 -9.94
C VAL A 112 -4.26 13.83 -10.71
N MET A 113 -5.03 12.99 -10.02
CA MET A 113 -5.97 12.06 -10.67
C MET A 113 -7.15 12.78 -11.33
N ALA A 114 -7.57 13.93 -10.80
CA ALA A 114 -8.62 14.74 -11.43
C ALA A 114 -8.15 15.38 -12.74
N ALA A 115 -6.87 15.75 -12.81
CA ALA A 115 -6.27 16.41 -13.97
C ALA A 115 -5.83 15.44 -15.08
N ASP A 116 -5.54 14.17 -14.74
CA ASP A 116 -4.97 13.18 -15.66
C ASP A 116 -5.75 11.86 -15.62
N PRO A 117 -6.52 11.51 -16.70
CA PRO A 117 -7.27 10.26 -16.77
C PRO A 117 -6.40 9.00 -16.67
N ALA A 118 -5.15 9.02 -17.18
CA ALA A 118 -4.25 7.87 -17.10
C ALA A 118 -3.83 7.62 -15.65
N LYS A 119 -3.50 8.68 -14.91
CA LYS A 119 -3.17 8.57 -13.49
C LYS A 119 -4.37 8.15 -12.64
N ARG A 120 -5.58 8.58 -13.02
CA ARG A 120 -6.81 8.11 -12.38
C ARG A 120 -6.99 6.61 -12.57
N SER A 121 -6.75 6.09 -13.77
CA SER A 121 -6.82 4.65 -14.04
C SER A 121 -5.84 3.86 -13.17
N ILE A 122 -4.58 4.33 -13.05
CA ILE A 122 -3.58 3.70 -12.17
C ILE A 122 -4.04 3.74 -10.71
N GLY A 123 -4.52 4.87 -10.23
CA GLY A 123 -4.97 5.02 -8.83
C GLY A 123 -6.24 4.24 -8.48
N ALA A 124 -7.00 3.81 -9.48
CA ALA A 124 -8.20 2.98 -9.32
C ALA A 124 -7.95 1.49 -9.54
N ASP A 125 -6.77 1.10 -10.01
CA ASP A 125 -6.41 -0.30 -10.21
C ASP A 125 -5.84 -0.89 -8.90
N PRO A 126 -6.49 -1.87 -8.27
CA PRO A 126 -5.98 -2.52 -7.06
C PRO A 126 -4.64 -3.23 -7.29
N TYR A 127 -4.31 -3.55 -8.54
CA TYR A 127 -3.07 -4.21 -8.93
C TYR A 127 -2.04 -3.24 -9.55
N ALA A 128 -2.21 -1.93 -9.36
CA ALA A 128 -1.32 -0.92 -9.95
C ALA A 128 0.17 -1.11 -9.62
N LEU A 129 0.47 -1.78 -8.52
CA LEU A 129 1.84 -2.04 -8.06
C LEU A 129 2.33 -3.46 -8.36
N SER A 130 1.51 -4.32 -8.94
CA SER A 130 1.93 -5.67 -9.33
C SER A 130 3.05 -5.62 -10.37
N PRO A 131 4.09 -6.44 -10.21
CA PRO A 131 5.16 -6.55 -11.19
C PRO A 131 4.70 -7.23 -12.50
N ASP A 132 3.73 -8.12 -12.41
CA ASP A 132 3.16 -8.81 -13.55
C ASP A 132 1.64 -8.97 -13.41
N ARG A 133 0.92 -8.04 -14.04
CA ARG A 133 -0.55 -8.01 -14.04
C ARG A 133 -1.17 -9.29 -14.61
N SER A 134 -0.48 -9.97 -15.51
CA SER A 134 -0.98 -11.18 -16.15
C SER A 134 -0.96 -12.41 -15.22
N SER A 135 -0.15 -12.37 -14.19
CA SER A 135 -0.06 -13.43 -13.18
C SER A 135 -1.07 -13.27 -12.03
N GLU A 136 -1.71 -12.10 -11.94
CA GLU A 136 -2.68 -11.82 -10.88
C GLU A 136 -4.03 -12.47 -11.18
N ALA A 137 -4.64 -13.06 -10.16
CA ALA A 137 -6.00 -13.57 -10.26
C ALA A 137 -6.99 -12.41 -10.46
N ASP A 138 -7.90 -12.56 -11.42
CA ASP A 138 -9.01 -11.60 -11.53
C ASP A 138 -10.05 -11.91 -10.45
N LEU A 139 -9.97 -11.21 -9.35
CA LEU A 139 -10.91 -11.31 -8.23
C LEU A 139 -12.20 -10.49 -8.47
N GLY A 140 -12.32 -9.87 -9.64
CA GLY A 140 -13.41 -8.97 -9.96
C GLY A 140 -13.37 -7.65 -9.19
N PRO A 141 -14.45 -6.86 -9.21
CA PRO A 141 -14.48 -5.57 -8.53
C PRO A 141 -14.41 -5.78 -7.00
N GLN A 142 -13.42 -5.17 -6.39
CA GLN A 142 -13.27 -5.15 -4.94
C GLN A 142 -14.42 -4.35 -4.31
N ARG A 143 -15.16 -4.98 -3.38
CA ARG A 143 -16.30 -4.36 -2.70
C ARG A 143 -15.94 -3.94 -1.28
N ASP A 144 -14.82 -3.30 -1.13
CA ASP A 144 -14.24 -3.01 0.19
C ASP A 144 -14.98 -1.90 0.95
N VAL A 145 -15.80 -1.14 0.25
CA VAL A 145 -16.58 -0.06 0.85
C VAL A 145 -18.07 -0.41 0.83
N GLY A 146 -18.56 -0.88 1.95
CA GLY A 146 -19.97 -1.15 2.18
C GLY A 146 -20.52 -0.30 3.35
N PRO A 147 -21.84 -0.35 3.63
CA PRO A 147 -22.39 0.33 4.81
C PRO A 147 -21.89 -0.32 6.12
N PRO A 148 -21.89 0.43 7.22
CA PRO A 148 -21.66 -0.16 8.54
C PRO A 148 -22.60 -1.34 8.78
N ARG A 149 -22.06 -2.42 9.37
CA ARG A 149 -22.81 -3.64 9.67
C ARG A 149 -22.51 -4.13 11.08
N TYR A 150 -23.45 -4.85 11.68
CA TYR A 150 -23.20 -5.53 12.94
C TYR A 150 -22.54 -6.88 12.68
N ASP A 151 -21.33 -7.06 13.21
CA ASP A 151 -20.61 -8.33 13.14
C ASP A 151 -20.93 -9.17 14.38
N ARG A 152 -21.61 -10.29 14.16
CA ARG A 152 -22.04 -11.19 15.26
C ARG A 152 -20.87 -11.94 15.90
N ARG A 153 -19.78 -12.18 15.18
CA ARG A 153 -18.60 -12.88 15.72
C ARG A 153 -17.83 -11.99 16.67
N LEU A 154 -17.77 -10.70 16.35
CA LEU A 154 -17.10 -9.68 17.16
C LEU A 154 -18.02 -9.06 18.22
N GLY A 155 -19.35 -9.22 18.07
CA GLY A 155 -20.32 -8.60 18.96
C GLY A 155 -20.37 -7.07 18.88
N MET A 156 -19.97 -6.49 17.72
CA MET A 156 -19.88 -5.03 17.56
C MET A 156 -20.25 -4.57 16.16
N TRP A 157 -20.54 -3.28 16.02
CA TRP A 157 -20.66 -2.64 14.71
C TRP A 157 -19.30 -2.42 14.11
N VAL A 158 -19.14 -2.81 12.84
CA VAL A 158 -17.95 -2.59 12.02
C VAL A 158 -18.29 -1.76 10.79
N ALA A 159 -17.35 -0.95 10.36
CA ALA A 159 -17.44 -0.19 9.12
C ALA A 159 -16.17 -0.43 8.31
N PRO A 160 -16.25 -0.40 6.97
CA PRO A 160 -15.07 -0.44 6.13
C PRO A 160 -14.14 0.70 6.46
N PHE A 161 -12.86 0.40 6.48
CA PHE A 161 -11.80 1.36 6.73
C PHE A 161 -10.62 1.07 5.81
N VAL A 162 -10.23 2.03 5.00
CA VAL A 162 -9.05 1.94 4.13
C VAL A 162 -7.89 2.62 4.84
N MET A 163 -6.89 1.85 5.24
CA MET A 163 -5.68 2.36 5.86
C MET A 163 -4.67 2.83 4.81
N ALA A 164 -4.43 1.99 3.82
CA ALA A 164 -3.59 2.33 2.67
C ALA A 164 -4.17 1.70 1.40
N PRO A 165 -4.08 2.36 0.24
CA PRO A 165 -4.68 1.90 -1.01
C PRO A 165 -4.20 0.51 -1.49
N TYR A 166 -3.08 0.02 -1.01
CA TYR A 166 -2.53 -1.28 -1.38
C TYR A 166 -2.83 -2.40 -0.39
N ASN A 167 -3.67 -2.15 0.58
CA ASN A 167 -4.11 -3.16 1.55
C ASN A 167 -5.57 -3.57 1.32
N THR A 168 -6.09 -3.25 0.14
CA THR A 168 -7.46 -3.59 -0.28
C THR A 168 -7.49 -4.80 -1.18
#